data_2dc1f6cd0832236e2e5188e3c3a5e16a
#
_entry.id   2dc1f6cd0832236e2e5188e3c3a5e16a
#
_cell.length_a   1.000
_cell.length_b   1.000
_cell.length_c   1.000
_cell.angle_alpha   90.00
_cell.angle_beta   90.00
_cell.angle_gamma   90.00
#
_symmetry.space_group_name_H-M   'P 1'
#
loop_
_entity.id
_entity.type
_entity.pdbx_description
1 polymer ?
#
loop_
_entity_poly.entity_id
_entity_poly.type
_entity_poly.pdbx_seq_one_letter_code
_entity_poly.pdbx_strand_id
1 'polypeptide(L)'
;MWSRWIVGLLVALLALAWCLAQEPASSPIVDKTTSKTSVAKVKDDAPKELFSGKVVILQEAMKRRGVKVADEFKAQVVLETDDGELVPIVPDWRGRVFYQDERLRDRRVDLVGSRQKAAPYLQVQMVFAFDEKGIRQYMDYWCDICSIAMYELKPCDCCQEEIRLRFQPQGLPAFVKKKVSK
;
A
#
# COMPACT_ATOMS: atom_id res chain seq x y z
N MET A 1 -29.86 -67.87 -0.36
CA MET A 1 -29.71 -66.55 -1.00
C MET A 1 -30.54 -65.41 -0.36
N TRP A 2 -30.99 -65.53 0.87
CA TRP A 2 -31.84 -64.52 1.53
C TRP A 2 -31.12 -63.66 2.56
N SER A 3 -29.88 -63.94 2.91
CA SER A 3 -29.14 -63.25 3.97
C SER A 3 -28.55 -61.89 3.55
N ARG A 4 -28.41 -61.59 2.27
CA ARG A 4 -27.75 -60.35 1.79
C ARG A 4 -28.67 -59.12 1.73
N TRP A 5 -30.00 -59.36 1.68
CA TRP A 5 -30.98 -58.28 1.57
C TRP A 5 -31.35 -57.65 2.94
N ILE A 6 -31.24 -58.43 4.02
CA ILE A 6 -31.60 -57.94 5.38
C ILE A 6 -30.51 -56.98 5.91
N VAL A 7 -29.25 -57.22 5.57
CA VAL A 7 -28.15 -56.33 6.01
C VAL A 7 -28.23 -54.96 5.35
N GLY A 8 -28.63 -54.89 4.06
CA GLY A 8 -28.80 -53.62 3.34
C GLY A 8 -29.90 -52.72 3.91
N LEU A 9 -30.99 -53.31 4.37
CA LEU A 9 -32.15 -52.57 4.91
C LEU A 9 -31.88 -52.01 6.31
N LEU A 10 -31.10 -52.70 7.13
CA LEU A 10 -30.69 -52.21 8.47
C LEU A 10 -29.69 -51.06 8.37
N VAL A 11 -28.78 -51.02 7.41
CA VAL A 11 -27.84 -49.93 7.22
C VAL A 11 -28.55 -48.67 6.72
N ALA A 12 -29.57 -48.82 5.86
CA ALA A 12 -30.36 -47.68 5.38
C ALA A 12 -31.22 -47.01 6.48
N LEU A 13 -31.71 -47.80 7.41
CA LEU A 13 -32.53 -47.26 8.56
C LEU A 13 -31.65 -46.56 9.60
N LEU A 14 -30.39 -46.96 9.79
CA LEU A 14 -29.46 -46.30 10.68
C LEU A 14 -28.96 -44.96 10.12
N ALA A 15 -28.87 -44.81 8.80
CA ALA A 15 -28.49 -43.54 8.18
C ALA A 15 -29.59 -42.46 8.28
N LEU A 16 -30.85 -42.86 8.25
CA LEU A 16 -32.00 -41.96 8.41
C LEU A 16 -32.17 -41.46 9.86
N ALA A 17 -31.79 -42.26 10.84
CA ALA A 17 -31.87 -41.85 12.25
C ALA A 17 -30.81 -40.80 12.64
N TRP A 18 -29.70 -40.74 11.90
CA TRP A 18 -28.63 -39.76 12.20
C TRP A 18 -28.87 -38.38 11.62
N CYS A 19 -29.71 -38.26 10.59
CA CYS A 19 -30.12 -36.96 10.04
C CYS A 19 -31.12 -36.16 10.89
N LEU A 20 -31.79 -36.81 11.84
CA LEU A 20 -32.84 -36.16 12.68
C LEU A 20 -32.33 -35.67 14.04
N ALA A 21 -31.05 -35.88 14.38
CA ALA A 21 -30.45 -35.51 15.65
C ALA A 21 -29.51 -34.30 15.59
N GLN A 22 -29.47 -33.57 14.49
CA GLN A 22 -28.76 -32.29 14.45
C GLN A 22 -29.73 -31.14 14.80
N GLU A 23 -29.88 -30.90 16.08
CA GLU A 23 -30.39 -29.61 16.56
C GLU A 23 -29.41 -28.50 16.06
N PRO A 24 -29.91 -27.39 15.47
CA PRO A 24 -29.09 -26.28 15.15
C PRO A 24 -28.58 -25.67 16.45
N ALA A 25 -27.27 -25.79 16.70
CA ALA A 25 -26.61 -25.07 17.76
C ALA A 25 -26.94 -23.57 17.58
N SER A 26 -27.77 -23.05 18.50
CA SER A 26 -28.05 -21.63 18.60
C SER A 26 -26.72 -20.90 18.82
N SER A 27 -26.24 -20.23 17.79
CA SER A 27 -25.11 -19.29 17.90
C SER A 27 -25.48 -18.27 18.97
N PRO A 28 -24.59 -17.96 19.92
CA PRO A 28 -24.84 -16.90 20.88
C PRO A 28 -25.07 -15.59 20.10
N ILE A 29 -26.19 -14.95 20.37
CA ILE A 29 -26.49 -13.60 19.92
C ILE A 29 -25.35 -12.72 20.47
N VAL A 30 -24.37 -12.39 19.62
CA VAL A 30 -23.39 -11.35 19.93
C VAL A 30 -24.19 -10.05 19.98
N ASP A 31 -24.43 -9.62 21.20
CA ASP A 31 -25.03 -8.33 21.50
C ASP A 31 -24.20 -7.26 20.75
N LYS A 32 -24.80 -6.68 19.71
CA LYS A 32 -24.26 -5.52 19.02
C LYS A 32 -24.32 -4.32 19.94
N THR A 33 -23.50 -4.34 20.97
CA THR A 33 -23.11 -3.09 21.62
C THR A 33 -22.32 -2.31 20.60
N THR A 34 -23.01 -1.48 19.86
CA THR A 34 -22.45 -0.49 18.96
C THR A 34 -21.58 0.45 19.78
N SER A 35 -20.37 0.03 20.08
CA SER A 35 -19.30 0.94 20.48
C SER A 35 -19.10 1.86 19.28
N LYS A 36 -19.75 3.02 19.29
CA LYS A 36 -19.35 4.19 18.51
C LYS A 36 -17.99 4.62 19.04
N THR A 37 -16.94 3.86 18.71
CA THR A 37 -15.59 4.41 18.71
C THR A 37 -15.62 5.47 17.63
N SER A 38 -15.84 6.72 18.03
CA SER A 38 -15.58 7.86 17.20
C SER A 38 -14.08 7.77 16.84
N VAL A 39 -13.79 7.23 15.66
CA VAL A 39 -12.47 7.40 15.07
C VAL A 39 -12.31 8.91 14.96
N ALA A 40 -11.63 9.48 15.94
CA ALA A 40 -11.22 10.88 15.89
C ALA A 40 -10.49 11.01 14.57
N LYS A 41 -11.07 11.79 13.64
CA LYS A 41 -10.44 12.13 12.37
C LYS A 41 -9.16 12.84 12.77
N VAL A 42 -8.04 12.08 12.79
CA VAL A 42 -6.72 12.65 13.01
C VAL A 42 -6.56 13.67 11.90
N LYS A 43 -6.69 14.93 12.26
CA LYS A 43 -6.39 16.02 11.36
C LYS A 43 -4.92 15.86 11.00
N ASP A 44 -4.64 15.59 9.76
CA ASP A 44 -3.28 15.53 9.22
C ASP A 44 -2.78 16.98 9.08
N ASP A 45 -2.52 17.61 10.24
CA ASP A 45 -2.05 19.01 10.34
C ASP A 45 -0.52 19.09 10.18
N ALA A 46 0.15 17.99 9.83
CA ALA A 46 1.59 18.03 9.57
C ALA A 46 1.87 18.88 8.32
N PRO A 47 2.82 19.81 8.38
CA PRO A 47 3.14 20.67 7.24
C PRO A 47 3.61 19.81 6.06
N LYS A 48 3.17 20.19 4.86
CA LYS A 48 3.62 19.57 3.62
C LYS A 48 4.97 20.17 3.23
N GLU A 49 5.97 19.31 3.19
CA GLU A 49 7.36 19.70 2.93
C GLU A 49 7.88 18.97 1.69
N LEU A 50 8.98 19.46 1.14
CA LEU A 50 9.72 18.84 0.06
C LEU A 50 10.83 17.96 0.63
N PHE A 51 10.86 16.71 0.17
CA PHE A 51 11.91 15.74 0.47
C PHE A 51 12.58 15.33 -0.85
N SER A 52 13.86 15.65 -0.99
CA SER A 52 14.64 15.33 -2.18
C SER A 52 15.61 14.19 -1.90
N GLY A 53 15.81 13.31 -2.86
CA GLY A 53 16.70 12.18 -2.71
C GLY A 53 16.46 11.09 -3.75
N LYS A 54 16.76 9.86 -3.35
CA LYS A 54 16.57 8.66 -4.15
C LYS A 54 15.73 7.65 -3.39
N VAL A 55 14.70 7.10 -4.03
CA VAL A 55 13.92 6.00 -3.43
C VAL A 55 14.66 4.68 -3.66
N VAL A 56 14.90 3.95 -2.57
CA VAL A 56 15.67 2.70 -2.57
C VAL A 56 15.06 1.66 -1.64
N ILE A 57 15.47 0.41 -1.80
CA ILE A 57 15.16 -0.65 -0.81
C ILE A 57 16.05 -0.47 0.41
N LEU A 58 15.47 -0.51 1.60
CA LEU A 58 16.20 -0.32 2.86
C LEU A 58 17.39 -1.27 3.00
N GLN A 59 17.19 -2.54 2.68
CA GLN A 59 18.23 -3.56 2.80
C GLN A 59 19.46 -3.22 1.92
N GLU A 60 19.23 -2.73 0.70
CA GLU A 60 20.29 -2.34 -0.21
C GLU A 60 21.06 -1.09 0.28
N ALA A 61 20.31 -0.09 0.76
CA ALA A 61 20.90 1.11 1.34
C ALA A 61 21.78 0.79 2.56
N MET A 62 21.30 -0.08 3.44
CA MET A 62 22.02 -0.49 4.63
C MET A 62 23.23 -1.36 4.29
N LYS A 63 23.10 -2.25 3.31
CA LYS A 63 24.24 -3.06 2.80
C LYS A 63 25.36 -2.18 2.27
N ARG A 64 25.05 -1.12 1.52
CA ARG A 64 26.04 -0.12 1.06
C ARG A 64 26.76 0.56 2.21
N ARG A 65 26.14 0.66 3.37
CA ARG A 65 26.70 1.24 4.61
C ARG A 65 27.39 0.21 5.51
N GLY A 66 27.53 -1.04 5.05
CA GLY A 66 28.15 -2.12 5.82
C GLY A 66 27.28 -2.63 6.99
N VAL A 67 26.01 -2.29 7.02
CA VAL A 67 25.07 -2.71 8.08
C VAL A 67 24.21 -3.88 7.58
N LYS A 68 24.19 -4.96 8.35
CA LYS A 68 23.31 -6.11 8.07
C LYS A 68 21.92 -5.82 8.65
N VAL A 69 20.91 -6.01 7.82
CA VAL A 69 19.49 -5.83 8.17
C VAL A 69 18.81 -7.19 8.14
N ALA A 70 17.87 -7.41 9.05
CA ALA A 70 17.06 -8.62 9.10
C ALA A 70 16.18 -8.75 7.84
N ASP A 71 15.85 -9.98 7.46
CA ASP A 71 15.16 -10.27 6.21
C ASP A 71 13.72 -9.72 6.15
N GLU A 72 13.13 -9.44 7.30
CA GLU A 72 11.81 -8.81 7.41
C GLU A 72 11.76 -7.42 6.78
N PHE A 73 12.89 -6.73 6.72
CA PHE A 73 13.00 -5.39 6.13
C PHE A 73 13.40 -5.37 4.64
N LYS A 74 13.60 -6.53 4.02
CA LYS A 74 14.06 -6.62 2.63
C LYS A 74 13.12 -5.97 1.61
N ALA A 75 11.82 -5.87 1.92
CA ALA A 75 10.82 -5.23 1.08
C ALA A 75 10.53 -3.78 1.48
N GLN A 76 11.14 -3.26 2.57
CA GLN A 76 10.90 -1.91 3.03
C GLN A 76 11.52 -0.90 2.06
N VAL A 77 10.70 0.03 1.58
CA VAL A 77 11.13 1.14 0.73
C VAL A 77 11.39 2.38 1.57
N VAL A 78 12.49 3.07 1.26
CA VAL A 78 12.90 4.31 1.94
C VAL A 78 13.30 5.37 0.93
N LEU A 79 13.15 6.62 1.31
CA LEU A 79 13.81 7.73 0.65
C LEU A 79 15.20 7.91 1.29
N GLU A 80 16.26 7.72 0.52
CA GLU A 80 17.60 8.12 0.87
C GLU A 80 17.76 9.58 0.46
N THR A 81 17.72 10.47 1.45
CA THR A 81 17.79 11.93 1.22
C THR A 81 19.19 12.35 0.75
N ASP A 82 19.28 13.56 0.19
CA ASP A 82 20.59 14.13 -0.22
C ASP A 82 21.55 14.28 0.99
N ASP A 83 21.03 14.40 2.22
CA ASP A 83 21.79 14.44 3.47
C ASP A 83 22.17 13.04 3.99
N GLY A 84 21.76 11.98 3.29
CA GLY A 84 22.03 10.59 3.67
C GLY A 84 21.08 10.00 4.73
N GLU A 85 20.02 10.69 5.12
CA GLU A 85 18.99 10.13 6.00
C GLU A 85 18.16 9.07 5.24
N LEU A 86 17.81 7.96 5.92
CA LEU A 86 16.90 6.95 5.39
C LEU A 86 15.52 7.15 6.00
N VAL A 87 14.59 7.66 5.21
CA VAL A 87 13.22 7.96 5.66
C VAL A 87 12.27 6.90 5.12
N PRO A 88 11.67 6.05 5.97
CA PRO A 88 10.71 5.05 5.53
C PRO A 88 9.47 5.69 4.88
N ILE A 89 9.04 5.12 3.74
CA ILE A 89 7.84 5.55 3.04
C ILE A 89 6.65 4.70 3.51
N VAL A 90 5.54 5.36 3.85
CA VAL A 90 4.28 4.68 4.18
C VAL A 90 3.72 4.03 2.92
N PRO A 91 3.38 2.73 2.92
CA PRO A 91 2.76 2.06 1.77
C PRO A 91 1.25 2.36 1.69
N ASP A 92 0.88 3.64 1.79
CA ASP A 92 -0.48 4.11 1.57
C ASP A 92 -0.80 4.22 0.06
N TRP A 93 -1.94 4.83 -0.29
CA TRP A 93 -2.40 4.94 -1.67
C TRP A 93 -1.41 5.65 -2.61
N ARG A 94 -0.53 6.51 -2.08
CA ARG A 94 0.49 7.23 -2.88
C ARG A 94 1.88 6.61 -2.75
N GLY A 95 2.26 6.22 -1.53
CA GLY A 95 3.57 5.64 -1.26
C GLY A 95 3.72 4.20 -1.75
N ARG A 96 2.59 3.48 -1.87
CA ARG A 96 2.55 2.08 -2.34
C ARG A 96 3.17 1.89 -3.72
N VAL A 97 3.11 2.91 -4.56
CA VAL A 97 3.67 2.86 -5.92
C VAL A 97 5.16 2.48 -5.93
N PHE A 98 5.93 2.93 -4.95
CA PHE A 98 7.34 2.59 -4.85
C PHE A 98 7.61 1.12 -4.45
N TYR A 99 6.60 0.46 -3.86
CA TYR A 99 6.64 -0.96 -3.56
C TYR A 99 6.23 -1.81 -4.76
N GLN A 100 5.37 -1.29 -5.63
CA GLN A 100 4.79 -1.99 -6.76
C GLN A 100 5.59 -1.82 -8.06
N ASP A 101 6.17 -0.63 -8.29
CA ASP A 101 6.82 -0.28 -9.55
C ASP A 101 8.32 0.00 -9.36
N GLU A 102 9.14 -0.95 -9.79
CA GLU A 102 10.59 -0.85 -9.68
C GLU A 102 11.19 0.29 -10.51
N ARG A 103 10.50 0.71 -11.57
CA ARG A 103 10.94 1.83 -12.43
C ARG A 103 11.04 3.15 -11.66
N LEU A 104 10.40 3.24 -10.51
CA LEU A 104 10.39 4.43 -9.65
C LEU A 104 11.51 4.40 -8.58
N ARG A 105 12.24 3.29 -8.48
CA ARG A 105 13.36 3.13 -7.55
C ARG A 105 14.67 3.53 -8.22
N ASP A 106 15.69 3.74 -7.42
CA ASP A 106 17.07 4.07 -7.83
C ASP A 106 17.23 5.30 -8.73
N ARG A 107 16.21 6.15 -8.75
CA ARG A 107 16.22 7.41 -9.48
C ARG A 107 16.01 8.60 -8.54
N ARG A 108 16.54 9.76 -8.95
CA ARG A 108 16.33 11.01 -8.21
C ARG A 108 14.87 11.41 -8.28
N VAL A 109 14.32 11.76 -7.12
CA VAL A 109 12.95 12.23 -6.97
C VAL A 109 12.86 13.41 -6.01
N ASP A 110 11.81 14.20 -6.20
CA ASP A 110 11.31 15.16 -5.24
C ASP A 110 9.94 14.68 -4.76
N LEU A 111 9.81 14.39 -3.48
CA LEU A 111 8.55 13.95 -2.86
C LEU A 111 7.96 15.10 -2.06
N VAL A 112 6.72 15.45 -2.35
CA VAL A 112 5.94 16.34 -1.48
C VAL A 112 5.13 15.45 -0.54
N GLY A 113 5.27 15.67 0.75
CA GLY A 113 4.61 14.86 1.74
C GLY A 113 4.65 15.46 3.13
N SER A 114 4.19 14.72 4.09
CA SER A 114 4.21 15.09 5.50
C SER A 114 4.93 14.01 6.32
N ARG A 115 5.64 14.46 7.35
CA ARG A 115 6.29 13.59 8.33
C ARG A 115 5.75 13.96 9.70
N GLN A 116 5.01 13.06 10.30
CA GLN A 116 4.44 13.30 11.63
C GLN A 116 5.53 13.23 12.69
N LYS A 117 5.48 14.13 13.66
CA LYS A 117 6.46 14.16 14.77
C LYS A 117 6.51 12.86 15.58
N ALA A 118 5.37 12.17 15.67
CA ALA A 118 5.23 10.93 16.43
C ALA A 118 5.67 9.68 15.67
N ALA A 119 5.91 9.78 14.35
CA ALA A 119 6.27 8.64 13.52
C ALA A 119 7.33 9.04 12.47
N PRO A 120 8.40 8.26 12.33
CA PRO A 120 9.50 8.59 11.42
C PRO A 120 9.16 8.43 9.94
N TYR A 121 7.94 8.03 9.61
CA TYR A 121 7.51 7.71 8.27
C TYR A 121 7.15 8.94 7.45
N LEU A 122 7.49 8.90 6.16
CA LEU A 122 7.06 9.87 5.17
C LEU A 122 5.76 9.41 4.50
N GLN A 123 4.71 10.19 4.66
CA GLN A 123 3.49 10.05 3.90
C GLN A 123 3.59 10.89 2.62
N VAL A 124 3.67 10.22 1.48
CA VAL A 124 3.84 10.86 0.18
C VAL A 124 2.49 11.35 -0.35
N GLN A 125 2.47 12.55 -0.91
CA GLN A 125 1.28 13.13 -1.53
C GLN A 125 1.48 13.41 -3.02
N MET A 126 2.69 13.88 -3.40
CA MET A 126 3.04 14.12 -4.80
C MET A 126 4.43 13.57 -5.08
N VAL A 127 4.61 13.04 -6.27
CA VAL A 127 5.87 12.48 -6.73
C VAL A 127 6.32 13.24 -7.96
N PHE A 128 7.55 13.73 -7.92
CA PHE A 128 8.22 14.34 -9.06
C PHE A 128 9.50 13.58 -9.36
N ALA A 129 9.72 13.31 -10.62
CA ALA A 129 10.99 12.81 -11.14
C ALA A 129 11.68 13.89 -11.98
N PHE A 130 12.85 13.59 -12.49
CA PHE A 130 13.58 14.50 -13.35
C PHE A 130 13.85 13.81 -14.68
N ASP A 131 13.72 14.57 -15.78
CA ASP A 131 14.12 14.11 -17.10
C ASP A 131 15.66 14.21 -17.28
N GLU A 132 16.14 13.82 -18.45
CA GLU A 132 17.58 13.87 -18.79
C GLU A 132 18.18 15.30 -18.76
N LYS A 133 17.33 16.31 -18.90
CA LYS A 133 17.71 17.73 -18.84
C LYS A 133 17.62 18.31 -17.42
N GLY A 134 17.25 17.49 -16.43
CA GLY A 134 17.03 17.92 -15.06
C GLY A 134 15.75 18.71 -14.84
N ILE A 135 14.80 18.68 -15.78
CA ILE A 135 13.52 19.35 -15.65
C ILE A 135 12.60 18.47 -14.80
N ARG A 136 12.01 19.08 -13.76
CA ARG A 136 11.08 18.40 -12.87
C ARG A 136 9.79 18.03 -13.61
N GLN A 137 9.35 16.80 -13.41
CA GLN A 137 8.15 16.24 -14.01
C GLN A 137 7.28 15.61 -12.93
N TYR A 138 6.01 15.94 -12.90
CA TYR A 138 5.03 15.27 -12.04
C TYR A 138 4.75 13.87 -12.57
N MET A 139 4.66 12.90 -11.66
CA MET A 139 4.45 11.50 -11.98
C MET A 139 3.05 11.05 -11.56
N ASP A 140 2.35 10.43 -12.50
CA ASP A 140 1.11 9.69 -12.27
C ASP A 140 1.03 8.47 -13.20
N TYR A 141 -0.01 7.68 -13.05
CA TYR A 141 -0.44 6.70 -14.03
C TYR A 141 -1.67 7.22 -14.76
N TRP A 142 -1.71 7.00 -16.05
CA TRP A 142 -2.75 7.56 -16.91
C TRP A 142 -3.51 6.46 -17.62
N CYS A 143 -4.83 6.51 -17.55
CA CYS A 143 -5.71 5.72 -18.38
C CYS A 143 -6.06 6.51 -19.65
N ASP A 144 -5.62 6.04 -20.81
CA ASP A 144 -5.86 6.71 -22.10
C ASP A 144 -7.33 6.62 -22.54
N ILE A 145 -8.06 5.59 -22.10
CA ILE A 145 -9.49 5.41 -22.42
C ILE A 145 -10.36 6.38 -21.61
N CYS A 146 -10.20 6.38 -20.30
CA CYS A 146 -11.04 7.20 -19.42
C CYS A 146 -10.51 8.62 -19.21
N SER A 147 -9.27 8.89 -19.65
CA SER A 147 -8.59 10.19 -19.45
C SER A 147 -8.53 10.60 -17.98
N ILE A 148 -8.21 9.64 -17.08
CA ILE A 148 -8.08 9.88 -15.66
C ILE A 148 -6.69 9.52 -15.15
N ALA A 149 -6.24 10.28 -14.13
CA ALA A 149 -5.01 10.01 -13.42
C ALA A 149 -5.24 9.01 -12.29
N MET A 150 -4.34 8.04 -12.17
CA MET A 150 -4.28 7.04 -11.12
C MET A 150 -2.96 7.17 -10.35
N TYR A 151 -2.89 6.61 -9.15
CA TYR A 151 -1.73 6.76 -8.27
C TYR A 151 -1.17 5.45 -7.72
N GLU A 152 -1.71 4.35 -8.19
CA GLU A 152 -1.28 3.00 -7.90
C GLU A 152 -1.08 2.23 -9.20
N LEU A 153 -0.20 1.25 -9.20
CA LEU A 153 -0.02 0.34 -10.32
C LEU A 153 -1.07 -0.76 -10.24
N LYS A 154 -2.20 -0.55 -10.90
CA LYS A 154 -3.33 -1.49 -11.01
C LYS A 154 -4.14 -1.16 -12.27
N PRO A 155 -5.04 -2.03 -12.71
CA PRO A 155 -5.99 -1.70 -13.78
C PRO A 155 -6.80 -0.44 -13.45
N CYS A 156 -7.25 0.27 -14.47
CA CYS A 156 -8.06 1.47 -14.30
C CYS A 156 -9.33 1.20 -13.48
N ASP A 157 -9.63 2.02 -12.49
CA ASP A 157 -10.82 1.83 -11.64
C ASP A 157 -12.15 1.97 -12.42
N CYS A 158 -12.11 2.61 -13.58
CA CYS A 158 -13.30 2.85 -14.42
C CYS A 158 -13.49 1.75 -15.47
N CYS A 159 -12.52 1.57 -16.40
CA CYS A 159 -12.66 0.66 -17.54
C CYS A 159 -11.93 -0.68 -17.37
N GLN A 160 -11.18 -0.86 -16.28
CA GLN A 160 -10.37 -2.06 -15.97
C GLN A 160 -9.24 -2.33 -16.97
N GLU A 161 -8.94 -1.41 -17.87
CA GLU A 161 -7.83 -1.52 -18.81
C GLU A 161 -6.50 -1.10 -18.19
N GLU A 162 -5.42 -1.45 -18.86
CA GLU A 162 -4.07 -1.10 -18.45
C GLU A 162 -3.85 0.41 -18.43
N ILE A 163 -3.06 0.86 -17.47
CA ILE A 163 -2.65 2.25 -17.33
C ILE A 163 -1.15 2.37 -17.57
N ARG A 164 -0.72 3.53 -18.07
CA ARG A 164 0.69 3.80 -18.33
C ARG A 164 1.28 4.81 -17.35
N LEU A 165 2.52 4.59 -16.99
CA LEU A 165 3.31 5.57 -16.24
C LEU A 165 3.49 6.83 -17.09
N ARG A 166 3.15 8.00 -16.54
CA ARG A 166 3.21 9.28 -17.22
C ARG A 166 4.04 10.28 -16.42
N PHE A 167 4.83 11.06 -17.16
CA PHE A 167 5.59 12.18 -16.63
C PHE A 167 5.18 13.46 -17.35
N GLN A 168 4.89 14.53 -16.59
CA GLN A 168 4.45 15.80 -17.13
C GLN A 168 5.29 16.94 -16.53
N PRO A 169 5.82 17.88 -17.36
CA PRO A 169 6.50 19.06 -16.85
C PRO A 169 5.58 19.82 -15.89
N GLN A 170 5.97 19.89 -14.63
CA GLN A 170 5.21 20.59 -13.60
C GLN A 170 6.12 21.11 -12.50
N GLY A 171 5.93 22.37 -12.14
CA GLY A 171 6.60 22.97 -10.99
C GLY A 171 6.03 22.51 -9.65
N LEU A 172 6.72 22.83 -8.58
CA LEU A 172 6.22 22.59 -7.22
C LEU A 172 5.01 23.46 -6.93
N PRO A 173 4.02 22.92 -6.20
CA PRO A 173 2.90 23.72 -5.71
C PRO A 173 3.37 24.87 -4.80
N ALA A 174 2.71 26.02 -4.87
CA ALA A 174 3.07 27.22 -4.10
C ALA A 174 3.03 27.00 -2.57
N PHE A 175 2.24 26.04 -2.09
CA PHE A 175 2.14 25.73 -0.65
C PHE A 175 3.32 24.93 -0.09
N VAL A 176 4.19 24.40 -0.96
CA VAL A 176 5.34 23.59 -0.53
C VAL A 176 6.44 24.51 -0.04
N LYS A 177 6.72 24.44 1.26
CA LYS A 177 7.87 25.14 1.84
C LYS A 177 9.15 24.41 1.44
N LYS A 178 10.08 25.13 0.79
CA LYS A 178 11.45 24.61 0.61
C LYS A 178 12.08 24.50 2.00
N LYS A 179 12.51 23.31 2.38
CA LYS A 179 13.36 23.12 3.56
C LYS A 179 14.66 23.87 3.26
N VAL A 180 14.91 24.97 3.97
CA VAL A 180 16.21 25.63 3.90
C VAL A 180 17.19 24.72 4.62
N SER A 181 18.07 24.07 3.88
CA SER A 181 19.23 23.36 4.45
C SER A 181 20.09 24.38 5.20
N LYS A 182 20.25 24.15 6.52
CA LYS A 182 21.24 24.85 7.33
C LYS A 182 22.63 24.30 7.04
#